data_3f692d9a5b1f413a03f505b326ec2694
#
_entry.id   3f692d9a5b1f413a03f505b326ec2694
#
_cell.length_a   1.000
_cell.length_b   1.000
_cell.length_c   1.000
_cell.angle_alpha   90.00
_cell.angle_beta   90.00
_cell.angle_gamma   90.00
#
_symmetry.space_group_name_H-M   'P 1'
#
loop_
_entity.id
_entity.type
_entity.pdbx_description
1 polymer ?
#
loop_
_entity_poly.entity_id
_entity_poly.type
_entity_poly.pdbx_seq_one_letter_code
_entity_poly.pdbx_strand_id
1 'polypeptide(L)'
;MKDFLRKETVRREIREKDGFEYKYELTLSRGRRVASYGIPLYSISIEMICSENNLMTQNDAENLFSDFDKASEFFDRMVDGLATPIDLPYIIEDEFSK
;
A
#
# COMPACT_ATOMS: atom_id res chain seq x y z
N MET A 1 9.96 13.01 24.40
CA MET A 1 8.75 12.88 23.62
C MET A 1 9.00 12.23 22.28
N LYS A 2 8.16 11.36 21.90
CA LYS A 2 8.37 10.63 20.67
C LYS A 2 7.82 11.38 19.49
N ASP A 3 8.54 11.29 18.39
CA ASP A 3 8.01 11.74 17.12
C ASP A 3 7.33 10.59 16.45
N PHE A 4 6.03 10.67 16.40
CA PHE A 4 5.27 9.62 15.76
C PHE A 4 4.89 10.00 14.37
N LEU A 5 4.95 9.03 13.51
CA LEU A 5 4.25 9.11 12.26
C LEU A 5 2.83 8.69 12.56
N ARG A 6 1.90 9.56 12.28
CA ARG A 6 0.49 9.19 12.41
C ARG A 6 0.09 8.51 11.13
N LYS A 7 -0.34 7.26 11.27
CA LYS A 7 -0.76 6.49 10.12
C LYS A 7 -2.26 6.28 10.17
N GLU A 8 -2.87 6.43 9.03
CA GLU A 8 -4.30 6.33 8.91
C GLU A 8 -4.62 5.63 7.60
N THR A 9 -5.47 4.61 7.65
CA THR A 9 -5.90 3.94 6.44
C THR A 9 -6.93 4.80 5.75
N VAL A 10 -6.61 5.23 4.54
CA VAL A 10 -7.52 6.10 3.79
C VAL A 10 -8.30 5.32 2.74
N ARG A 11 -7.81 4.16 2.33
CA ARG A 11 -8.53 3.28 1.43
C ARG A 11 -8.23 1.84 1.77
N ARG A 12 -9.24 0.99 1.67
CA ARG A 12 -9.09 -0.45 1.86
C ARG A 12 -10.00 -1.17 0.88
N GLU A 13 -9.45 -2.17 0.20
CA GLU A 13 -10.21 -3.01 -0.72
C GLU A 13 -9.88 -4.46 -0.43
N ILE A 14 -10.89 -5.30 -0.51
CA ILE A 14 -10.71 -6.74 -0.31
C ILE A 14 -11.25 -7.46 -1.53
N ARG A 15 -10.49 -8.41 -2.03
CA ARG A 15 -10.89 -9.22 -3.17
C ARG A 15 -10.65 -10.68 -2.86
N GLU A 16 -11.44 -11.52 -3.46
CA GLU A 16 -11.28 -12.97 -3.33
C GLU A 16 -11.22 -13.58 -4.71
N LYS A 17 -10.29 -14.49 -4.90
CA LYS A 17 -10.18 -15.21 -6.15
C LYS A 17 -9.39 -16.50 -5.96
N ASP A 18 -9.91 -17.60 -6.47
CA ASP A 18 -9.21 -18.88 -6.54
C ASP A 18 -8.68 -19.36 -5.19
N GLY A 19 -9.46 -19.13 -4.13
CA GLY A 19 -9.06 -19.60 -2.80
C GLY A 19 -8.10 -18.67 -2.08
N PHE A 20 -7.90 -17.47 -2.59
CA PHE A 20 -7.08 -16.47 -1.92
C PHE A 20 -7.89 -15.23 -1.64
N GLU A 21 -7.60 -14.63 -0.49
CA GLU A 21 -8.15 -13.33 -0.15
C GLU A 21 -7.03 -12.30 -0.25
N TYR A 22 -7.30 -11.22 -0.97
CA TYR A 22 -6.34 -10.13 -1.15
C TYR A 22 -6.84 -8.92 -0.41
N LYS A 23 -6.00 -8.35 0.43
CA LYS A 23 -6.35 -7.13 1.14
C LYS A 23 -5.36 -6.04 0.75
N TYR A 24 -5.90 -4.95 0.24
CA TYR A 24 -5.11 -3.80 -0.19
C TYR A 24 -5.41 -2.62 0.69
N GLU A 25 -4.38 -1.94 1.14
CA GLU A 25 -4.56 -0.75 1.97
C GLU A 25 -3.69 0.37 1.47
N LEU A 26 -4.27 1.56 1.41
CA LEU A 26 -3.57 2.80 1.17
C LEU A 26 -3.58 3.57 2.46
N THR A 27 -2.41 3.89 2.98
CA THR A 27 -2.31 4.59 4.24
C THR A 27 -1.67 5.95 4.05
N LEU A 28 -2.10 6.88 4.87
CA LEU A 28 -1.55 8.21 4.92
C LEU A 28 -0.73 8.36 6.18
N SER A 29 0.48 8.86 6.06
CA SER A 29 1.27 9.20 7.22
C SER A 29 1.78 10.62 7.11
N ARG A 30 1.88 11.29 8.24
CA ARG A 30 2.43 12.61 8.32
C ARG A 30 3.49 12.60 9.39
N GLY A 31 4.71 12.88 8.99
CA GLY A 31 5.79 12.91 9.93
C GLY A 31 5.84 14.24 10.65
N ARG A 32 6.40 14.20 11.84
CA ARG A 32 6.64 15.43 12.61
C ARG A 32 8.08 15.86 12.51
N ARG A 33 8.86 15.12 11.75
CA ARG A 33 10.26 15.45 11.57
C ARG A 33 10.41 16.63 10.66
N VAL A 34 11.51 17.30 10.83
CA VAL A 34 11.82 18.46 10.01
C VAL A 34 11.74 18.13 8.52
N ALA A 35 12.22 16.95 8.16
CA ALA A 35 12.28 16.57 6.76
C ALA A 35 10.92 16.48 6.10
N SER A 36 9.89 16.15 6.85
CA SER A 36 8.56 15.99 6.26
C SER A 36 7.66 17.20 6.47
N TYR A 37 7.87 17.94 7.57
CA TYR A 37 7.06 19.13 7.87
C TYR A 37 5.58 18.91 7.70
N GLY A 38 5.11 17.71 8.00
CA GLY A 38 3.70 17.43 7.84
C GLY A 38 3.27 17.15 6.43
N ILE A 39 4.20 17.01 5.49
CA ILE A 39 3.87 16.63 4.13
C ILE A 39 3.23 15.25 4.18
N PRO A 40 2.06 15.08 3.54
CA PRO A 40 1.43 13.78 3.52
C PRO A 40 2.24 12.81 2.68
N LEU A 41 2.39 11.60 3.17
CA LEU A 41 3.07 10.55 2.43
C LEU A 41 2.18 9.32 2.43
N TYR A 42 1.98 8.75 1.26
CA TYR A 42 1.08 7.62 1.08
C TYR A 42 1.87 6.34 0.87
N SER A 43 1.42 5.31 1.57
CA SER A 43 2.06 4.00 1.55
C SER A 43 1.04 2.95 1.16
N ILE A 44 1.51 1.85 0.59
CA ILE A 44 0.63 0.79 0.11
C ILE A 44 1.04 -0.53 0.71
N SER A 45 0.04 -1.33 1.07
CA SER A 45 0.25 -2.65 1.65
C SER A 45 -0.63 -3.64 0.91
N ILE A 46 -0.08 -4.81 0.62
CA ILE A 46 -0.81 -5.92 0.03
C ILE A 46 -0.65 -7.13 0.92
N GLU A 47 -1.77 -7.75 1.28
CA GLU A 47 -1.79 -8.95 2.09
C GLU A 47 -2.56 -10.00 1.31
N MET A 48 -1.99 -11.20 1.22
CA MET A 48 -2.65 -12.30 0.52
C MET A 48 -2.73 -13.48 1.46
N ILE A 49 -3.93 -13.99 1.67
CA ILE A 49 -4.16 -15.10 2.58
C ILE A 49 -4.75 -16.26 1.80
N CYS A 50 -4.15 -17.43 1.95
CA CYS A 50 -4.69 -18.65 1.35
C CYS A 50 -5.79 -19.18 2.27
N SER A 51 -7.01 -19.31 1.75
CA SER A 51 -8.15 -19.75 2.54
C SER A 51 -7.99 -21.18 3.05
N GLU A 52 -7.27 -22.01 2.30
CA GLU A 52 -7.16 -23.42 2.60
C GLU A 52 -6.30 -23.70 3.83
N ASN A 53 -5.18 -23.00 3.96
CA ASN A 53 -4.24 -23.27 5.04
C ASN A 53 -3.88 -22.04 5.86
N ASN A 54 -4.53 -20.91 5.61
CA ASN A 54 -4.31 -19.65 6.32
C ASN A 54 -2.89 -19.11 6.23
N LEU A 55 -2.13 -19.55 5.23
CA LEU A 55 -0.82 -18.99 5.02
C LEU A 55 -0.96 -17.57 4.48
N MET A 56 -0.20 -16.66 5.06
CA MET A 56 -0.27 -15.26 4.68
C MET A 56 1.06 -14.79 4.11
N THR A 57 0.96 -14.06 3.01
CA THR A 57 2.10 -13.36 2.44
C THR A 57 1.77 -11.87 2.46
N GLN A 58 2.73 -11.06 2.76
CA GLN A 58 2.51 -9.63 2.88
C GLN A 58 3.70 -8.85 2.38
N ASN A 59 3.44 -7.71 1.79
CA ASN A 59 4.49 -6.78 1.42
C ASN A 59 3.92 -5.38 1.47
N ASP A 60 4.78 -4.41 1.75
CA ASP A 60 4.34 -3.04 1.77
C ASP A 60 5.44 -2.16 1.19
N ALA A 61 5.06 -0.96 0.81
CA ALA A 61 5.99 0.04 0.30
C ALA A 61 5.59 1.38 0.89
N GLU A 62 6.54 2.01 1.55
CA GLU A 62 6.25 3.22 2.30
C GLU A 62 6.65 4.46 1.54
N ASN A 63 5.88 5.51 1.77
CA ASN A 63 6.22 6.86 1.31
C ASN A 63 6.39 6.95 -0.20
N LEU A 64 5.45 6.36 -0.92
CA LEU A 64 5.53 6.32 -2.38
C LEU A 64 5.09 7.61 -3.04
N PHE A 65 4.08 8.25 -2.50
CA PHE A 65 3.47 9.43 -3.12
C PHE A 65 3.19 10.49 -2.08
N SER A 66 3.24 11.74 -2.51
CA SER A 66 2.81 12.84 -1.66
C SER A 66 1.47 13.42 -2.13
N ASP A 67 0.95 12.94 -3.24
CA ASP A 67 -0.30 13.41 -3.82
C ASP A 67 -1.34 12.31 -3.74
N PHE A 68 -2.48 12.61 -3.12
CA PHE A 68 -3.53 11.61 -2.93
C PHE A 68 -4.07 11.08 -4.26
N ASP A 69 -4.26 11.95 -5.24
CA ASP A 69 -4.85 11.52 -6.50
C ASP A 69 -3.97 10.50 -7.20
N LYS A 70 -2.67 10.73 -7.21
CA LYS A 70 -1.73 9.79 -7.81
C LYS A 70 -1.66 8.50 -7.03
N ALA A 71 -1.64 8.60 -5.70
CA ALA A 71 -1.61 7.42 -4.85
C ALA A 71 -2.87 6.58 -5.05
N SER A 72 -4.02 7.23 -5.13
CA SER A 72 -5.29 6.55 -5.28
C SER A 72 -5.39 5.87 -6.65
N GLU A 73 -4.90 6.52 -7.69
CA GLU A 73 -4.89 5.96 -9.02
C GLU A 73 -4.00 4.72 -9.09
N PHE A 74 -2.83 4.81 -8.50
CA PHE A 74 -1.91 3.68 -8.45
C PHE A 74 -2.54 2.52 -7.66
N PHE A 75 -3.18 2.85 -6.55
CA PHE A 75 -3.88 1.87 -5.72
C PHE A 75 -4.97 1.16 -6.52
N ASP A 76 -5.77 1.91 -7.27
CA ASP A 76 -6.84 1.32 -8.07
C ASP A 76 -6.29 0.37 -9.13
N ARG A 77 -5.18 0.73 -9.75
CA ARG A 77 -4.57 -0.13 -10.76
C ARG A 77 -4.10 -1.46 -10.16
N MET A 78 -3.56 -1.40 -8.95
CA MET A 78 -3.13 -2.62 -8.26
C MET A 78 -4.31 -3.51 -7.90
N VAL A 79 -5.37 -2.91 -7.38
CA VAL A 79 -6.56 -3.67 -7.00
C VAL A 79 -7.20 -4.30 -8.23
N ASP A 80 -7.36 -3.52 -9.29
CA ASP A 80 -7.98 -4.01 -10.52
C ASP A 80 -7.17 -5.13 -11.17
N GLY A 81 -5.86 -5.09 -11.03
CA GLY A 81 -5.00 -6.13 -11.58
C GLY A 81 -4.75 -7.30 -10.64
N LEU A 82 -5.36 -7.29 -9.46
CA LEU A 82 -5.15 -8.34 -8.45
C LEU A 82 -3.66 -8.56 -8.17
N ALA A 83 -2.95 -7.49 -7.94
CA ALA A 83 -1.53 -7.56 -7.65
C ALA A 83 -1.28 -8.38 -6.38
N THR A 84 -0.22 -9.16 -6.37
CA THR A 84 0.17 -9.94 -5.20
C THR A 84 1.32 -9.25 -4.45
N PRO A 85 1.59 -9.66 -3.21
CA PRO A 85 2.73 -9.10 -2.49
C PRO A 85 4.05 -9.25 -3.24
N ILE A 86 4.21 -10.34 -3.99
CA ILE A 86 5.45 -10.56 -4.74
C ILE A 86 5.55 -9.58 -5.91
N ASP A 87 4.42 -9.19 -6.47
CA ASP A 87 4.38 -8.25 -7.59
C ASP A 87 4.73 -6.82 -7.20
N LEU A 88 4.54 -6.49 -5.94
CA LEU A 88 4.65 -5.10 -5.51
C LEU A 88 5.96 -4.42 -5.86
N PRO A 89 7.13 -5.01 -5.59
CA PRO A 89 8.38 -4.34 -5.95
C PRO A 89 8.51 -4.07 -7.44
N TYR A 90 8.00 -4.98 -8.26
CA TYR A 90 8.09 -4.84 -9.71
C TYR A 90 7.16 -3.76 -10.22
N ILE A 91 5.97 -3.69 -9.65
CA ILE A 91 5.01 -2.65 -10.02
C ILE A 91 5.56 -1.28 -9.66
N ILE A 92 6.18 -1.17 -8.48
CA ILE A 92 6.79 0.09 -8.04
C ILE A 92 7.93 0.48 -8.95
N GLU A 93 8.78 -0.47 -9.27
CA GLU A 93 9.90 -0.19 -10.16
C GLU A 93 9.41 0.31 -11.52
N ASP A 94 8.38 -0.33 -12.04
CA ASP A 94 7.81 0.07 -13.32
C ASP A 94 7.23 1.48 -13.26
N GLU A 95 6.56 1.80 -12.17
CA GLU A 95 5.93 3.10 -12.02
C GLU A 95 6.94 4.24 -11.92
N PHE A 96 8.04 4.01 -11.20
CA PHE A 96 8.98 5.06 -10.89
C PHE A 96 10.22 5.08 -11.77
N SER A 97 10.36 4.16 -12.70
CA SER A 97 11.50 4.19 -13.60
C SER A 97 11.17 4.75 -14.97
N LYS A 98 10.02 5.36 -15.10
CA LYS A 98 9.61 6.00 -16.38
C LYS A 98 10.26 7.34 -16.56
#